data_97d5b31b23b8e9d71aafc6d9f4b5a82b
#
_entry.id   97d5b31b23b8e9d71aafc6d9f4b5a82b
#
_cell.length_a   1.000
_cell.length_b   1.000
_cell.length_c   1.000
_cell.angle_alpha   90.00
_cell.angle_beta   90.00
_cell.angle_gamma   90.00
#
_symmetry.space_group_name_H-M   'P 1'
#
loop_
_entity.id
_entity.type
_entity.pdbx_description
1 polymer ?
#
loop_
_entity_poly.entity_id
_entity_poly.type
_entity_poly.pdbx_seq_one_letter_code
_entity_poly.pdbx_strand_id
1 'polypeptide(L)'
;MTNITKRSLVAAGVLAALMAGNVALAADVPAGVTLAEKQTLVRNNGSEVQSLDPHKIEGVPESNISRDLFEGLLVSDLDGHPAPGVAESWDNKDAKVWTFHLRKDAKWSDGTPVTAQDFVYSWQRSVDPNTASPYASYLQYGHIAGIDEILEGKKPITDLGVKAIDDHTLEVTLSEPVPYFYKLLVHPSTSPVPKAAIEKFGEKWTQPGNIVTNGAYTLKDWVVNERIVLERSPTYWNNAKTVINQVTYLPIASEVTDVNRYRSGEID
;
A
#
# COMPACT_ATOMS: atom_id res chain seq x y z
N MET A 1 43.99 44.59 -54.18
CA MET A 1 42.70 45.22 -53.92
C MET A 1 41.63 44.12 -53.96
N THR A 2 41.30 43.51 -52.87
CA THR A 2 40.22 42.55 -52.84
C THR A 2 39.69 42.50 -51.42
N ASN A 3 38.47 42.97 -51.28
CA ASN A 3 37.71 42.97 -50.04
C ASN A 3 37.23 41.56 -49.63
N ILE A 4 37.64 41.13 -48.46
CA ILE A 4 37.16 39.90 -47.84
C ILE A 4 36.00 40.29 -46.96
N THR A 5 34.78 39.94 -47.36
CA THR A 5 33.56 40.05 -46.60
C THR A 5 33.53 38.94 -45.58
N LYS A 6 33.53 39.28 -44.27
CA LYS A 6 33.31 38.38 -43.15
C LYS A 6 31.82 38.04 -43.10
N ARG A 7 31.50 36.78 -43.37
CA ARG A 7 30.16 36.22 -43.09
C ARG A 7 30.08 35.80 -41.64
N SER A 8 29.29 36.52 -40.87
CA SER A 8 28.93 36.15 -39.51
C SER A 8 28.02 34.92 -39.54
N LEU A 9 28.48 33.81 -38.98
CA LEU A 9 27.63 32.67 -38.67
C LEU A 9 26.79 33.06 -37.44
N VAL A 10 25.51 33.24 -37.64
CA VAL A 10 24.52 33.26 -36.58
C VAL A 10 24.26 31.83 -36.19
N ALA A 11 24.80 31.42 -35.04
CA ALA A 11 24.45 30.17 -34.40
C ALA A 11 23.01 30.28 -33.87
N ALA A 12 22.06 29.68 -34.56
CA ALA A 12 20.73 29.48 -34.06
C ALA A 12 20.79 28.44 -32.92
N GLY A 13 20.84 28.92 -31.68
CA GLY A 13 20.66 28.11 -30.50
C GLY A 13 19.22 27.58 -30.48
N VAL A 14 19.08 26.32 -30.82
CA VAL A 14 17.80 25.59 -30.57
C VAL A 14 17.69 25.42 -29.06
N LEU A 15 16.85 26.24 -28.45
CA LEU A 15 16.40 26.06 -27.08
C LEU A 15 15.48 24.84 -27.10
N ALA A 16 16.04 23.64 -26.89
CA ALA A 16 15.26 22.47 -26.56
C ALA A 16 14.70 22.70 -25.15
N ALA A 17 13.49 23.20 -25.09
CA ALA A 17 12.71 23.17 -23.88
C ALA A 17 12.53 21.68 -23.49
N LEU A 18 13.30 21.23 -22.51
CA LEU A 18 13.05 19.99 -21.80
C LEU A 18 11.68 20.13 -21.12
N MET A 19 10.64 19.75 -21.85
CA MET A 19 9.42 19.30 -21.23
C MET A 19 9.82 18.04 -20.45
N ALA A 20 10.10 18.20 -19.17
CA ALA A 20 10.07 17.11 -18.22
C ALA A 20 8.59 16.69 -18.05
N GLY A 21 8.03 16.10 -19.10
CA GLY A 21 6.87 15.28 -18.98
C GLY A 21 7.27 14.15 -18.04
N ASN A 22 6.52 13.96 -16.96
CA ASN A 22 6.56 12.73 -16.21
C ASN A 22 6.34 11.60 -17.23
N VAL A 23 7.41 10.97 -17.64
CA VAL A 23 7.34 9.70 -18.36
C VAL A 23 6.87 8.73 -17.28
N ALA A 24 5.55 8.56 -17.18
CA ALA A 24 5.02 7.41 -16.50
C ALA A 24 5.67 6.22 -17.18
N LEU A 25 6.58 5.53 -16.47
CA LEU A 25 7.20 4.33 -16.98
C LEU A 25 6.06 3.40 -17.43
N ALA A 26 6.03 3.10 -18.73
CA ALA A 26 5.02 2.19 -19.26
C ALA A 26 5.15 0.87 -18.50
N ALA A 27 4.02 0.33 -18.07
CA ALA A 27 4.00 -0.96 -17.40
C ALA A 27 4.52 -2.05 -18.34
N ASP A 28 5.18 -3.05 -17.78
CA ASP A 28 5.58 -4.25 -18.50
C ASP A 28 4.32 -5.01 -18.94
N VAL A 29 3.98 -4.89 -20.22
CA VAL A 29 2.80 -5.54 -20.81
C VAL A 29 3.23 -6.87 -21.40
N PRO A 30 2.54 -7.99 -21.10
CA PRO A 30 2.84 -9.28 -21.69
C PRO A 30 2.78 -9.23 -23.22
N ALA A 31 3.67 -9.98 -23.89
CA ALA A 31 3.70 -10.04 -25.34
C ALA A 31 2.35 -10.46 -25.93
N GLY A 32 1.88 -9.73 -26.94
CA GLY A 32 0.59 -9.99 -27.61
C GLY A 32 -0.64 -9.38 -26.94
N VAL A 33 -0.48 -8.70 -25.81
CA VAL A 33 -1.57 -7.96 -25.17
C VAL A 33 -1.63 -6.54 -25.74
N THR A 34 -2.81 -6.11 -26.20
CA THR A 34 -3.09 -4.72 -26.57
C THR A 34 -3.84 -4.06 -25.42
N LEU A 35 -3.25 -3.02 -24.85
CA LEU A 35 -3.91 -2.27 -23.78
C LEU A 35 -5.01 -1.38 -24.35
N ALA A 36 -6.06 -1.14 -23.57
CA ALA A 36 -7.05 -0.12 -23.86
C ALA A 36 -6.38 1.28 -23.93
N GLU A 37 -6.97 2.21 -24.66
CA GLU A 37 -6.43 3.57 -24.77
C GLU A 37 -6.35 4.26 -23.42
N LYS A 38 -7.36 4.06 -22.57
CA LYS A 38 -7.38 4.53 -21.18
C LYS A 38 -7.17 3.35 -20.25
N GLN A 39 -6.16 3.45 -19.40
CA GLN A 39 -5.87 2.47 -18.35
C GLN A 39 -6.64 2.88 -17.08
N THR A 40 -7.95 2.77 -17.12
CA THR A 40 -8.86 3.05 -16.00
C THR A 40 -9.74 1.84 -15.74
N LEU A 41 -10.07 1.61 -14.49
CA LEU A 41 -10.98 0.57 -14.05
C LEU A 41 -12.07 1.20 -13.17
N VAL A 42 -13.32 0.94 -13.48
CA VAL A 42 -14.47 1.32 -12.65
C VAL A 42 -15.13 0.04 -12.16
N ARG A 43 -15.22 -0.13 -10.85
CA ARG A 43 -15.77 -1.37 -10.28
C ARG A 43 -16.72 -1.12 -9.12
N ASN A 44 -17.66 -2.03 -8.96
CA ASN A 44 -18.48 -2.08 -7.76
C ASN A 44 -17.64 -2.54 -6.57
N ASN A 45 -17.86 -1.91 -5.41
CA ASN A 45 -17.27 -2.28 -4.13
C ASN A 45 -18.29 -2.76 -3.10
N GLY A 46 -19.54 -2.93 -3.47
CA GLY A 46 -20.64 -3.34 -2.59
C GLY A 46 -21.18 -2.18 -1.76
N SER A 47 -20.71 -2.02 -0.54
CA SER A 47 -21.14 -0.94 0.35
C SER A 47 -20.11 0.18 0.49
N GLU A 48 -20.56 1.31 1.02
CA GLU A 48 -19.66 2.39 1.46
C GLU A 48 -18.69 1.87 2.53
N VAL A 49 -17.44 2.31 2.46
CA VAL A 49 -16.40 1.97 3.44
C VAL A 49 -16.54 2.86 4.68
N GLN A 50 -16.33 2.30 5.84
CA GLN A 50 -16.37 3.04 7.11
C GLN A 50 -15.04 3.72 7.41
N SER A 51 -13.94 3.14 6.94
CA SER A 51 -12.59 3.64 7.17
C SER A 51 -11.64 3.20 6.06
N LEU A 52 -10.58 3.97 5.83
CA LEU A 52 -9.42 3.58 5.04
C LEU A 52 -8.18 3.34 5.91
N ASP A 53 -8.32 3.38 7.24
CA ASP A 53 -7.26 3.01 8.19
C ASP A 53 -7.17 1.49 8.29
N PRO A 54 -6.07 0.83 7.85
CA PRO A 54 -5.94 -0.64 7.88
C PRO A 54 -6.19 -1.28 9.24
N HIS A 55 -6.00 -0.52 10.31
CA HIS A 55 -6.23 -1.00 11.68
C HIS A 55 -7.67 -0.78 12.17
N LYS A 56 -8.53 -0.11 11.39
CA LYS A 56 -9.93 0.19 11.74
C LYS A 56 -10.96 -0.35 10.74
N ILE A 57 -10.51 -1.15 9.76
CA ILE A 57 -11.39 -1.77 8.75
C ILE A 57 -11.90 -3.13 9.22
N GLU A 58 -13.09 -3.55 8.76
CA GLU A 58 -13.68 -4.85 9.07
C GLU A 58 -14.17 -5.63 7.85
N GLY A 59 -14.59 -4.93 6.80
CA GLY A 59 -15.31 -5.53 5.69
C GLY A 59 -14.47 -5.86 4.46
N VAL A 60 -15.08 -6.59 3.54
CA VAL A 60 -14.53 -6.84 2.21
C VAL A 60 -14.36 -5.54 1.41
N PRO A 61 -15.34 -4.59 1.45
CA PRO A 61 -15.20 -3.31 0.74
C PRO A 61 -13.96 -2.53 1.17
N GLU A 62 -13.70 -2.43 2.45
CA GLU A 62 -12.52 -1.77 3.00
C GLU A 62 -11.23 -2.52 2.62
N SER A 63 -11.26 -3.86 2.74
CA SER A 63 -10.10 -4.71 2.42
C SER A 63 -9.67 -4.59 0.96
N ASN A 64 -10.62 -4.46 0.02
CA ASN A 64 -10.32 -4.27 -1.40
C ASN A 64 -9.48 -3.01 -1.63
N ILE A 65 -9.91 -1.88 -1.05
CA ILE A 65 -9.25 -0.59 -1.20
C ILE A 65 -7.93 -0.55 -0.41
N SER A 66 -7.94 -1.16 0.79
CA SER A 66 -6.74 -1.20 1.63
C SER A 66 -5.58 -1.91 0.95
N ARG A 67 -5.83 -3.00 0.19
CA ARG A 67 -4.79 -3.70 -0.56
C ARG A 67 -4.20 -2.89 -1.71
N ASP A 68 -4.94 -1.96 -2.26
CA ASP A 68 -4.44 -1.04 -3.28
C ASP A 68 -3.60 0.10 -2.67
N LEU A 69 -4.01 0.57 -1.48
CA LEU A 69 -3.37 1.69 -0.80
C LEU A 69 -2.16 1.29 0.04
N PHE A 70 -2.18 0.09 0.64
CA PHE A 70 -1.14 -0.35 1.57
C PHE A 70 -0.63 -1.75 1.22
N GLU A 71 0.67 -1.90 1.26
CA GLU A 71 1.34 -3.18 1.08
C GLU A 71 1.99 -3.63 2.40
N GLY A 72 1.68 -4.85 2.83
CA GLY A 72 2.26 -5.49 4.01
C GLY A 72 3.64 -6.08 3.75
N LEU A 73 4.15 -6.84 4.74
CA LEU A 73 5.38 -7.62 4.56
C LEU A 73 5.22 -8.60 3.39
N LEU A 74 4.08 -9.29 3.34
CA LEU A 74 3.71 -10.22 2.29
C LEU A 74 2.38 -9.78 1.64
N VAL A 75 2.20 -10.22 0.40
CA VAL A 75 0.95 -10.06 -0.36
C VAL A 75 0.44 -11.43 -0.80
N SER A 76 -0.82 -11.51 -1.23
CA SER A 76 -1.32 -12.70 -1.90
C SER A 76 -0.99 -12.62 -3.39
N ASP A 77 -0.45 -13.71 -3.96
CA ASP A 77 -0.34 -13.86 -5.40
C ASP A 77 -1.70 -14.17 -6.05
N LEU A 78 -1.71 -14.41 -7.36
CA LEU A 78 -2.93 -14.69 -8.12
C LEU A 78 -3.58 -16.04 -7.72
N ASP A 79 -2.82 -16.94 -7.14
CA ASP A 79 -3.30 -18.25 -6.66
C ASP A 79 -3.68 -18.23 -5.17
N GLY A 80 -3.54 -17.06 -4.52
CA GLY A 80 -3.84 -16.85 -3.10
C GLY A 80 -2.73 -17.30 -2.16
N HIS A 81 -1.51 -17.56 -2.65
CA HIS A 81 -0.38 -17.89 -1.81
C HIS A 81 0.36 -16.64 -1.34
N PRO A 82 0.99 -16.69 -0.14
CA PRO A 82 1.86 -15.61 0.30
C PRO A 82 3.06 -15.42 -0.63
N ALA A 83 3.25 -14.18 -1.07
CA ALA A 83 4.34 -13.75 -1.95
C ALA A 83 5.05 -12.53 -1.36
N PRO A 84 6.29 -12.22 -1.77
CA PRO A 84 7.01 -11.04 -1.34
C PRO A 84 6.24 -9.73 -1.62
N GLY A 85 6.07 -8.92 -0.56
CA GLY A 85 5.60 -7.55 -0.61
C GLY A 85 6.74 -6.59 -0.25
N VAL A 86 6.59 -5.83 0.84
CA VAL A 86 7.68 -4.99 1.39
C VAL A 86 8.86 -5.85 1.84
N ALA A 87 8.62 -7.06 2.36
CA ALA A 87 9.68 -8.04 2.57
C ALA A 87 9.99 -8.76 1.26
N GLU A 88 11.24 -8.69 0.80
CA GLU A 88 11.71 -9.43 -0.37
C GLU A 88 12.05 -10.89 -0.06
N SER A 89 12.34 -11.20 1.20
CA SER A 89 12.58 -12.56 1.70
C SER A 89 12.35 -12.63 3.21
N TRP A 90 12.22 -13.84 3.70
CA TRP A 90 12.15 -14.12 5.14
C TRP A 90 12.72 -15.49 5.45
N ASP A 91 13.18 -15.64 6.68
CA ASP A 91 13.62 -16.91 7.25
C ASP A 91 13.09 -17.06 8.67
N ASN A 92 13.27 -18.24 9.25
CA ASN A 92 12.89 -18.46 10.64
C ASN A 92 13.82 -19.46 11.33
N LYS A 93 13.89 -19.32 12.65
CA LYS A 93 14.52 -20.28 13.52
C LYS A 93 13.47 -21.02 14.33
N ASP A 94 13.35 -22.32 14.08
CA ASP A 94 12.44 -23.24 14.79
C ASP A 94 10.95 -22.79 14.72
N ALA A 95 10.56 -22.12 13.63
CA ALA A 95 9.25 -21.50 13.44
C ALA A 95 8.83 -20.56 14.59
N LYS A 96 9.78 -20.07 15.38
CA LYS A 96 9.56 -19.25 16.57
C LYS A 96 10.14 -17.85 16.47
N VAL A 97 11.30 -17.70 15.86
CA VAL A 97 11.89 -16.39 15.55
C VAL A 97 11.88 -16.22 14.04
N TRP A 98 11.17 -15.22 13.57
CA TRP A 98 11.03 -14.89 12.15
C TRP A 98 11.79 -13.63 11.83
N THR A 99 12.58 -13.66 10.76
CA THR A 99 13.34 -12.51 10.27
C THR A 99 12.87 -12.16 8.88
N PHE A 100 12.42 -10.93 8.70
CA PHE A 100 11.96 -10.40 7.40
C PHE A 100 12.99 -9.39 6.89
N HIS A 101 13.45 -9.61 5.66
CA HIS A 101 14.39 -8.74 4.97
C HIS A 101 13.60 -7.79 4.06
N LEU A 102 13.58 -6.51 4.43
CA LEU A 102 12.79 -5.51 3.72
C LEU A 102 13.55 -4.98 2.52
N ARG A 103 12.84 -4.73 1.42
CA ARG A 103 13.40 -4.09 0.24
C ARG A 103 13.80 -2.65 0.52
N LYS A 104 14.90 -2.21 -0.09
CA LYS A 104 15.46 -0.87 0.12
C LYS A 104 14.78 0.20 -0.73
N ASP A 105 14.01 -0.19 -1.72
CA ASP A 105 13.30 0.68 -2.66
C ASP A 105 11.82 0.89 -2.31
N ALA A 106 11.31 0.24 -1.25
CA ALA A 106 9.97 0.49 -0.73
C ALA A 106 9.87 1.91 -0.17
N LYS A 107 8.87 2.66 -0.64
CA LYS A 107 8.65 4.07 -0.26
C LYS A 107 7.19 4.34 0.04
N TRP A 108 6.99 5.26 0.94
CA TRP A 108 5.72 5.93 1.10
C TRP A 108 5.43 6.88 -0.08
N SER A 109 4.18 7.25 -0.27
CA SER A 109 3.75 8.13 -1.36
C SER A 109 4.31 9.56 -1.25
N ASP A 110 4.77 9.96 -0.07
CA ASP A 110 5.49 11.22 0.17
C ASP A 110 6.99 11.13 -0.16
N GLY A 111 7.46 9.95 -0.58
CA GLY A 111 8.85 9.68 -0.98
C GLY A 111 9.76 9.21 0.15
N THR A 112 9.30 9.19 1.39
CA THR A 112 10.08 8.67 2.52
C THR A 112 10.20 7.14 2.45
N PRO A 113 11.30 6.54 2.93
CA PRO A 113 11.46 5.08 2.92
C PRO A 113 10.47 4.39 3.85
N VAL A 114 10.02 3.19 3.46
CA VAL A 114 9.34 2.26 4.36
C VAL A 114 10.39 1.45 5.09
N THR A 115 10.33 1.43 6.41
CA THR A 115 11.34 0.81 7.27
C THR A 115 10.75 -0.24 8.19
N ALA A 116 11.61 -1.05 8.81
CA ALA A 116 11.21 -2.01 9.84
C ALA A 116 10.54 -1.32 11.04
N GLN A 117 10.95 -0.08 11.34
CA GLN A 117 10.34 0.70 12.43
C GLN A 117 8.87 1.08 12.14
N ASP A 118 8.48 1.23 10.86
CA ASP A 118 7.08 1.45 10.50
C ASP A 118 6.22 0.23 10.85
N PHE A 119 6.72 -0.99 10.65
CA PHE A 119 6.02 -2.21 11.06
C PHE A 119 5.95 -2.36 12.58
N VAL A 120 7.02 -2.07 13.30
CA VAL A 120 7.03 -2.07 14.78
C VAL A 120 5.94 -1.13 15.31
N TYR A 121 5.95 0.13 14.85
CA TYR A 121 4.94 1.11 15.22
C TYR A 121 3.53 0.63 14.89
N SER A 122 3.33 0.10 13.69
CA SER A 122 2.01 -0.29 13.19
C SER A 122 1.42 -1.45 13.98
N TRP A 123 2.21 -2.47 14.28
CA TRP A 123 1.72 -3.62 15.02
C TRP A 123 1.48 -3.28 16.49
N GLN A 124 2.35 -2.45 17.11
CA GLN A 124 2.09 -1.90 18.44
C GLN A 124 0.80 -1.08 18.47
N ARG A 125 0.57 -0.23 17.44
CA ARG A 125 -0.65 0.55 17.30
C ARG A 125 -1.89 -0.36 17.12
N SER A 126 -1.81 -1.43 16.36
CA SER A 126 -2.95 -2.32 16.11
C SER A 126 -3.44 -3.04 17.37
N VAL A 127 -2.54 -3.30 18.33
CA VAL A 127 -2.89 -3.93 19.61
C VAL A 127 -3.11 -2.92 20.74
N ASP A 128 -2.92 -1.62 20.48
CA ASP A 128 -3.18 -0.56 21.45
C ASP A 128 -4.71 -0.40 21.65
N PRO A 129 -5.24 -0.52 22.89
CA PRO A 129 -6.65 -0.30 23.18
C PRO A 129 -7.16 1.08 22.71
N ASN A 130 -6.30 2.11 22.70
CA ASN A 130 -6.67 3.45 22.24
C ASN A 130 -6.92 3.51 20.72
N THR A 131 -6.37 2.59 19.95
CA THR A 131 -6.66 2.46 18.51
C THR A 131 -8.04 1.88 18.28
N ALA A 132 -8.52 1.05 19.22
CA ALA A 132 -9.80 0.34 19.12
C ALA A 132 -9.89 -0.46 17.80
N SER A 133 -8.82 -1.18 17.45
CA SER A 133 -8.79 -2.00 16.24
C SER A 133 -9.75 -3.20 16.40
N PRO A 134 -10.68 -3.44 15.44
CA PRO A 134 -11.51 -4.64 15.44
C PRO A 134 -10.68 -5.91 15.22
N TYR A 135 -9.49 -5.78 14.64
CA TYR A 135 -8.53 -6.88 14.43
C TYR A 135 -7.37 -6.89 15.43
N ALA A 136 -7.49 -6.22 16.59
CA ALA A 136 -6.44 -6.23 17.61
C ALA A 136 -6.01 -7.66 17.99
N SER A 137 -6.96 -8.61 18.05
CA SER A 137 -6.71 -10.02 18.34
C SER A 137 -6.20 -10.84 17.14
N TYR A 138 -6.12 -10.27 15.93
CA TYR A 138 -5.70 -11.05 14.76
C TYR A 138 -4.26 -11.58 14.90
N LEU A 139 -3.37 -10.75 15.42
CA LEU A 139 -1.96 -11.13 15.63
C LEU A 139 -1.77 -12.21 16.72
N GLN A 140 -2.81 -12.47 17.57
CA GLN A 140 -2.79 -13.60 18.51
C GLN A 140 -2.73 -14.96 17.80
N TYR A 141 -3.32 -15.08 16.60
CA TYR A 141 -3.23 -16.31 15.81
C TYR A 141 -1.78 -16.64 15.39
N GLY A 142 -0.91 -15.63 15.42
CA GLY A 142 0.52 -15.76 15.18
C GLY A 142 1.31 -16.02 16.46
N HIS A 143 0.68 -15.98 17.62
CA HIS A 143 1.32 -16.16 18.93
C HIS A 143 2.54 -15.24 19.13
N ILE A 144 2.43 -13.96 18.72
CA ILE A 144 3.51 -13.00 18.92
C ILE A 144 3.77 -12.86 20.43
N ALA A 145 5.03 -12.95 20.86
CA ALA A 145 5.38 -12.87 22.26
C ALA A 145 4.84 -11.59 22.92
N GLY A 146 4.23 -11.73 24.09
CA GLY A 146 3.64 -10.62 24.87
C GLY A 146 2.24 -10.17 24.44
N ILE A 147 1.70 -10.69 23.32
CA ILE A 147 0.42 -10.18 22.78
C ILE A 147 -0.76 -10.42 23.72
N ASP A 148 -0.84 -11.58 24.37
CA ASP A 148 -1.95 -11.91 25.25
C ASP A 148 -1.99 -10.97 26.46
N GLU A 149 -0.85 -10.74 27.10
CA GLU A 149 -0.75 -9.86 28.25
C GLU A 149 -0.98 -8.38 27.89
N ILE A 150 -0.62 -7.98 26.65
CA ILE A 150 -0.90 -6.64 26.14
C ILE A 150 -2.41 -6.45 25.94
N LEU A 151 -3.08 -7.38 25.29
CA LEU A 151 -4.53 -7.31 25.05
C LEU A 151 -5.35 -7.40 26.35
N GLU A 152 -4.83 -8.08 27.37
CA GLU A 152 -5.39 -8.10 28.72
C GLU A 152 -5.06 -6.84 29.55
N GLY A 153 -4.27 -5.90 29.01
CA GLY A 153 -3.84 -4.69 29.69
C GLY A 153 -2.78 -4.89 30.79
N LYS A 154 -2.10 -6.04 30.80
CA LYS A 154 -1.10 -6.39 31.80
C LYS A 154 0.31 -5.94 31.42
N LYS A 155 0.56 -5.67 30.14
CA LYS A 155 1.85 -5.20 29.62
C LYS A 155 1.66 -4.01 28.69
N PRO A 156 2.67 -3.13 28.57
CA PRO A 156 2.64 -2.05 27.59
C PRO A 156 2.81 -2.62 26.17
N ILE A 157 2.28 -1.90 25.16
CA ILE A 157 2.35 -2.28 23.74
C ILE A 157 3.80 -2.42 23.24
N THR A 158 4.75 -1.76 23.91
CA THR A 158 6.19 -1.85 23.59
C THR A 158 6.81 -3.21 23.89
N ASP A 159 6.13 -4.05 24.66
CA ASP A 159 6.57 -5.41 24.99
C ASP A 159 6.15 -6.45 23.94
N LEU A 160 5.45 -6.02 22.88
CA LEU A 160 5.12 -6.87 21.74
C LEU A 160 6.41 -7.42 21.11
N GLY A 161 6.45 -8.72 20.85
CA GLY A 161 7.62 -9.43 20.30
C GLY A 161 7.94 -9.09 18.85
N VAL A 162 8.00 -7.79 18.53
CA VAL A 162 8.38 -7.27 17.21
C VAL A 162 9.47 -6.22 17.38
N LYS A 163 10.54 -6.31 16.58
CA LYS A 163 11.73 -5.46 16.72
C LYS A 163 12.35 -5.12 15.37
N ALA A 164 12.66 -3.85 15.15
CA ALA A 164 13.54 -3.44 14.08
C ALA A 164 14.99 -3.67 14.50
N ILE A 165 15.70 -4.55 13.80
CA ILE A 165 17.14 -4.79 14.02
C ILE A 165 17.95 -3.67 13.36
N ASP A 166 17.50 -3.27 12.17
CA ASP A 166 17.93 -2.10 11.42
C ASP A 166 16.76 -1.64 10.54
N ASP A 167 16.97 -0.65 9.67
CA ASP A 167 15.90 -0.08 8.82
C ASP A 167 15.27 -1.11 7.87
N HIS A 168 15.97 -2.20 7.53
CA HIS A 168 15.55 -3.19 6.56
C HIS A 168 15.46 -4.62 7.11
N THR A 169 15.58 -4.79 8.41
CA THR A 169 15.49 -6.09 9.06
C THR A 169 14.52 -6.05 10.22
N LEU A 170 13.39 -6.75 10.06
CA LEU A 170 12.37 -6.90 11.09
C LEU A 170 12.45 -8.30 11.70
N GLU A 171 12.58 -8.38 13.02
CA GLU A 171 12.53 -9.63 13.76
C GLU A 171 11.20 -9.73 14.53
N VAL A 172 10.58 -10.90 14.44
CA VAL A 172 9.35 -11.23 15.18
C VAL A 172 9.60 -12.49 16.00
N THR A 173 9.41 -12.38 17.31
CA THR A 173 9.52 -13.49 18.25
C THR A 173 8.13 -13.97 18.65
N LEU A 174 7.89 -15.27 18.52
CA LEU A 174 6.63 -15.91 18.90
C LEU A 174 6.79 -16.61 20.27
N SER A 175 5.70 -16.73 21.03
CA SER A 175 5.69 -17.44 22.31
C SER A 175 5.85 -18.94 22.14
N GLU A 176 5.39 -19.49 21.00
CA GLU A 176 5.53 -20.90 20.61
C GLU A 176 5.82 -21.03 19.12
N PRO A 177 6.23 -22.22 18.63
CA PRO A 177 6.48 -22.44 17.20
C PRO A 177 5.20 -22.37 16.36
N VAL A 178 5.14 -21.46 15.37
CA VAL A 178 4.01 -21.30 14.45
C VAL A 178 4.49 -21.35 13.00
N PRO A 179 4.51 -22.54 12.37
CA PRO A 179 5.04 -22.71 11.00
C PRO A 179 4.26 -21.93 9.93
N TYR A 180 3.00 -21.58 10.19
CA TYR A 180 2.12 -20.85 9.26
C TYR A 180 2.12 -19.33 9.52
N PHE A 181 2.92 -18.80 10.44
CA PHE A 181 2.91 -17.39 10.81
C PHE A 181 2.95 -16.44 9.60
N TYR A 182 3.84 -16.70 8.67
CA TYR A 182 3.98 -15.88 7.45
C TYR A 182 2.69 -15.79 6.62
N LYS A 183 1.82 -16.83 6.68
CA LYS A 183 0.54 -16.81 5.95
C LYS A 183 -0.46 -15.80 6.51
N LEU A 184 -0.32 -15.43 7.77
CA LEU A 184 -1.18 -14.43 8.39
C LEU A 184 -0.85 -13.01 7.88
N LEU A 185 0.37 -12.79 7.40
CA LEU A 185 0.89 -11.45 7.07
C LEU A 185 0.43 -10.89 5.72
N VAL A 186 -0.44 -11.61 5.00
CA VAL A 186 -1.14 -11.11 3.80
C VAL A 186 -2.43 -10.36 4.13
N HIS A 187 -2.83 -10.36 5.41
CA HIS A 187 -4.06 -9.69 5.83
C HIS A 187 -3.84 -8.18 5.96
N PRO A 188 -4.77 -7.33 5.47
CA PRO A 188 -4.61 -5.87 5.49
C PRO A 188 -4.34 -5.27 6.87
N SER A 189 -4.87 -5.86 7.95
CA SER A 189 -4.63 -5.39 9.33
C SER A 189 -3.17 -5.48 9.78
N THR A 190 -2.32 -6.20 9.03
CA THR A 190 -0.88 -6.31 9.31
C THR A 190 -0.03 -5.32 8.50
N SER A 191 -0.67 -4.51 7.65
CA SER A 191 0.01 -3.51 6.84
C SER A 191 0.60 -2.39 7.69
N PRO A 192 1.69 -1.75 7.25
CA PRO A 192 2.24 -0.60 7.93
C PRO A 192 1.35 0.62 7.72
N VAL A 193 1.38 1.55 8.68
CA VAL A 193 0.68 2.83 8.60
C VAL A 193 1.65 3.99 8.86
N PRO A 194 1.44 5.16 8.22
CA PRO A 194 2.39 6.28 8.25
C PRO A 194 2.28 7.05 9.58
N LYS A 195 3.16 6.76 10.53
CA LYS A 195 3.19 7.40 11.85
C LYS A 195 3.11 8.92 11.78
N ALA A 196 3.93 9.55 10.94
CA ALA A 196 4.00 10.99 10.82
C ALA A 196 2.66 11.62 10.36
N ALA A 197 1.96 10.98 9.42
CA ALA A 197 0.64 11.45 8.98
C ALA A 197 -0.42 11.29 10.08
N ILE A 198 -0.39 10.18 10.81
CA ILE A 198 -1.31 9.91 11.93
C ILE A 198 -1.11 10.94 13.04
N GLU A 199 0.14 11.20 13.44
CA GLU A 199 0.45 12.20 14.47
C GLU A 199 0.07 13.63 14.05
N LYS A 200 0.24 13.95 12.78
CA LYS A 200 -0.07 15.28 12.24
C LYS A 200 -1.55 15.56 12.09
N PHE A 201 -2.32 14.58 11.58
CA PHE A 201 -3.71 14.80 11.17
C PHE A 201 -4.74 14.10 12.07
N GLY A 202 -4.31 13.28 13.04
CA GLY A 202 -5.19 12.53 13.92
C GLY A 202 -6.15 11.65 13.12
N GLU A 203 -7.43 11.65 13.47
CA GLU A 203 -8.45 10.85 12.78
C GLU A 203 -8.66 11.20 11.29
N LYS A 204 -8.19 12.38 10.86
CA LYS A 204 -8.31 12.84 9.47
C LYS A 204 -7.14 12.39 8.59
N TRP A 205 -6.24 11.55 9.09
CA TRP A 205 -5.07 11.14 8.33
C TRP A 205 -5.41 10.34 7.07
N THR A 206 -6.59 9.67 7.03
CA THR A 206 -7.05 8.88 5.87
C THR A 206 -7.82 9.70 4.82
N GLN A 207 -8.01 11.00 5.05
CA GLN A 207 -8.73 11.85 4.10
C GLN A 207 -7.87 12.21 2.88
N PRO A 208 -8.49 12.50 1.72
CA PRO A 208 -7.78 12.98 0.55
C PRO A 208 -6.88 14.17 0.90
N GLY A 209 -5.62 14.13 0.43
CA GLY A 209 -4.60 15.15 0.73
C GLY A 209 -3.84 14.97 2.05
N ASN A 210 -4.30 14.11 2.95
CA ASN A 210 -3.62 13.81 4.22
C ASN A 210 -3.00 12.41 4.23
N ILE A 211 -3.66 11.47 3.54
CA ILE A 211 -3.25 10.07 3.53
C ILE A 211 -1.91 9.88 2.83
N VAL A 212 -1.04 9.12 3.47
CA VAL A 212 0.24 8.66 2.92
C VAL A 212 0.18 7.14 2.84
N THR A 213 0.47 6.58 1.67
CA THR A 213 0.29 5.17 1.34
C THR A 213 1.59 4.56 0.86
N ASN A 214 1.73 3.23 0.92
CA ASN A 214 2.91 2.52 0.41
C ASN A 214 2.56 1.44 -0.63
N GLY A 215 1.28 1.37 -1.04
CA GLY A 215 0.79 0.43 -2.04
C GLY A 215 0.90 0.95 -3.47
N ALA A 216 0.30 0.20 -4.39
CA ALA A 216 0.34 0.51 -5.83
C ALA A 216 -0.42 1.78 -6.19
N TYR A 217 -1.31 2.25 -5.32
CA TYR A 217 -2.16 3.42 -5.55
C TYR A 217 -2.13 4.40 -4.37
N THR A 218 -2.50 5.64 -4.69
CA THR A 218 -2.76 6.73 -3.74
C THR A 218 -4.22 7.16 -3.82
N LEU A 219 -4.77 7.70 -2.73
CA LEU A 219 -6.12 8.22 -2.70
C LEU A 219 -6.18 9.60 -3.36
N LYS A 220 -6.96 9.71 -4.43
CA LYS A 220 -7.21 10.97 -5.14
C LYS A 220 -8.44 11.68 -4.61
N ASP A 221 -9.55 10.95 -4.47
CA ASP A 221 -10.86 11.50 -4.12
C ASP A 221 -11.68 10.49 -3.32
N TRP A 222 -12.49 10.98 -2.40
CA TRP A 222 -13.45 10.19 -1.66
C TRP A 222 -14.70 11.04 -1.41
N VAL A 223 -15.76 10.72 -2.14
CA VAL A 223 -17.08 11.31 -1.96
C VAL A 223 -17.99 10.22 -1.38
N VAL A 224 -18.35 10.40 -0.12
CA VAL A 224 -19.11 9.42 0.66
C VAL A 224 -20.43 9.05 -0.05
N ASN A 225 -20.71 7.75 -0.14
CA ASN A 225 -21.83 7.14 -0.86
C ASN A 225 -21.86 7.41 -2.38
N GLU A 226 -20.78 7.91 -2.95
CA GLU A 226 -20.69 8.16 -4.39
C GLU A 226 -19.53 7.41 -5.03
N ARG A 227 -18.30 7.67 -4.58
CA ARG A 227 -17.09 7.04 -5.15
C ARG A 227 -15.85 7.21 -4.29
N ILE A 228 -14.91 6.29 -4.50
CA ILE A 228 -13.51 6.44 -4.09
C ILE A 228 -12.67 6.32 -5.35
N VAL A 229 -11.78 7.28 -5.58
CA VAL A 229 -10.89 7.31 -6.75
C VAL A 229 -9.46 7.17 -6.29
N LEU A 230 -8.78 6.16 -6.82
CA LEU A 230 -7.37 5.91 -6.59
C LEU A 230 -6.58 6.22 -7.86
N GLU A 231 -5.38 6.75 -7.70
CA GLU A 231 -4.41 6.97 -8.77
C GLU A 231 -3.16 6.13 -8.53
N ARG A 232 -2.58 5.63 -9.61
CA ARG A 232 -1.33 4.86 -9.59
C ARG A 232 -0.22 5.65 -8.89
N SER A 233 0.43 5.02 -7.93
CA SER A 233 1.52 5.62 -7.15
C SER A 233 2.83 5.60 -7.93
N PRO A 234 3.44 6.75 -8.22
CA PRO A 234 4.75 6.78 -8.89
C PRO A 234 5.90 6.34 -7.99
N THR A 235 5.70 6.33 -6.67
CA THR A 235 6.72 5.95 -5.68
C THR A 235 6.69 4.48 -5.31
N TYR A 236 5.66 3.75 -5.75
CA TYR A 236 5.53 2.32 -5.48
C TYR A 236 6.68 1.54 -6.11
N TRP A 237 7.36 0.69 -5.35
CA TRP A 237 8.53 -0.05 -5.81
C TRP A 237 8.26 -0.90 -7.06
N ASN A 238 7.06 -1.46 -7.18
CA ASN A 238 6.65 -2.29 -8.32
C ASN A 238 5.80 -1.51 -9.34
N ASN A 239 5.92 -0.19 -9.37
CA ASN A 239 5.16 0.67 -10.27
C ASN A 239 5.31 0.28 -11.75
N ALA A 240 6.48 -0.21 -12.17
CA ALA A 240 6.71 -0.65 -13.54
C ALA A 240 5.75 -1.77 -14.00
N LYS A 241 5.23 -2.59 -13.07
CA LYS A 241 4.26 -3.64 -13.36
C LYS A 241 2.80 -3.25 -13.12
N THR A 242 2.55 -2.05 -12.62
CA THR A 242 1.19 -1.54 -12.39
C THR A 242 0.64 -0.93 -13.67
N VAL A 243 -0.33 -1.59 -14.30
CA VAL A 243 -0.86 -1.20 -15.63
C VAL A 243 -1.97 -0.15 -15.51
N ILE A 244 -2.92 -0.35 -14.61
CA ILE A 244 -4.07 0.54 -14.43
C ILE A 244 -3.62 1.85 -13.79
N ASN A 245 -3.94 2.98 -14.42
CA ASN A 245 -3.56 4.31 -13.92
C ASN A 245 -4.54 4.89 -12.92
N GLN A 246 -5.81 4.48 -13.00
CA GLN A 246 -6.87 4.95 -12.09
C GLN A 246 -7.86 3.83 -11.83
N VAL A 247 -8.25 3.67 -10.57
CA VAL A 247 -9.34 2.79 -10.15
C VAL A 247 -10.41 3.63 -9.48
N THR A 248 -11.67 3.44 -9.90
CA THR A 248 -12.81 4.06 -9.26
C THR A 248 -13.68 2.98 -8.62
N TYR A 249 -13.84 3.05 -7.32
CA TYR A 249 -14.70 2.18 -6.55
C TYR A 249 -16.05 2.84 -6.31
N LEU A 250 -17.14 2.14 -6.65
CA LEU A 250 -18.51 2.60 -6.48
C LEU A 250 -19.21 1.78 -5.39
N PRO A 251 -19.85 2.40 -4.40
CA PRO A 251 -20.58 1.69 -3.33
C PRO A 251 -22.00 1.31 -3.83
N ILE A 252 -22.12 0.23 -4.59
CA ILE A 252 -23.38 -0.24 -5.16
C ILE A 252 -23.84 -1.49 -4.42
N ALA A 253 -24.70 -1.32 -3.42
CA ALA A 253 -25.18 -2.43 -2.58
C ALA A 253 -26.23 -3.32 -3.29
N SER A 254 -26.91 -2.84 -4.34
CA SER A 254 -27.91 -3.60 -5.07
C SER A 254 -27.30 -4.39 -6.21
N GLU A 255 -27.35 -5.72 -6.14
CA GLU A 255 -26.87 -6.61 -7.20
C GLU A 255 -27.56 -6.36 -8.55
N VAL A 256 -28.86 -6.03 -8.54
CA VAL A 256 -29.61 -5.69 -9.77
C VAL A 256 -29.07 -4.40 -10.38
N THR A 257 -28.78 -3.40 -9.56
CA THR A 257 -28.19 -2.15 -10.02
C THR A 257 -26.79 -2.37 -10.59
N ASP A 258 -26.00 -3.20 -9.91
CA ASP A 258 -24.66 -3.57 -10.32
C ASP A 258 -24.64 -4.20 -11.73
N VAL A 259 -25.44 -5.27 -11.92
CA VAL A 259 -25.58 -5.92 -13.23
C VAL A 259 -26.06 -4.96 -14.32
N ASN A 260 -27.00 -4.04 -14.01
CA ASN A 260 -27.48 -3.07 -14.99
C ASN A 260 -26.40 -2.07 -15.38
N ARG A 261 -25.59 -1.58 -14.42
CA ARG A 261 -24.46 -0.68 -14.71
C ARG A 261 -23.34 -1.35 -15.49
N TYR A 262 -23.05 -2.64 -15.21
CA TYR A 262 -22.15 -3.43 -16.02
C TYR A 262 -22.66 -3.55 -17.48
N ARG A 263 -23.95 -3.89 -17.67
CA ARG A 263 -24.56 -4.00 -19.00
C ARG A 263 -24.61 -2.68 -19.77
N SER A 264 -24.70 -1.55 -19.07
CA SER A 264 -24.65 -0.21 -19.69
C SER A 264 -23.24 0.26 -20.01
N GLY A 265 -22.22 -0.44 -19.54
CA GLY A 265 -20.81 -0.05 -19.69
C GLY A 265 -20.38 1.06 -18.74
N GLU A 266 -21.08 1.26 -17.62
CA GLU A 266 -20.69 2.21 -16.57
C GLU A 266 -19.63 1.63 -15.62
N ILE A 267 -19.60 0.32 -15.48
CA ILE A 267 -18.59 -0.44 -14.71
C ILE A 267 -18.01 -1.57 -15.56
N ASP A 268 -16.75 -1.94 -15.27
CA ASP A 268 -15.94 -2.92 -16.00
C ASP A 268 -16.08 -4.35 -15.45
#